data_267a6b98626cd4b3495e70a372c113a8
#
_entry.id   267a6b98626cd4b3495e70a372c113a8
#
_cell.length_a   1.000
_cell.length_b   1.000
_cell.length_c   1.000
_cell.angle_alpha   90.00
_cell.angle_beta   90.00
_cell.angle_gamma   90.00
#
_symmetry.space_group_name_H-M   'P 1'
#
loop_
_entity.id
_entity.type
_entity.pdbx_description
1 polymer ?
#
loop_
_entity_poly.entity_id
_entity_poly.type
_entity_poly.pdbx_seq_one_letter_code
_entity_poly.pdbx_strand_id
1 'polypeptide(L)'
;MAKNAGLACGPRGGVIVGDDLQTKVKDIYAIGECANWGGMCYGLYGPGLEMADILAFNLTEAKFHSPRSLTAPDMSTKLKLLGIGVASFGDAFADQFGPQWLPGKRLDKEIEKTLVKALSFKDPFNHIYKKYLFTKDGKYLLGGMMVGDTNDYVKLLPMTKSHKPLGITPAELMIGKQGGDEDADDL
;
A
#
# COMPACT_ATOMS: atom_id res chain seq x y z
N MET A 1 9.39 -4.66 27.83
CA MET A 1 10.26 -5.84 27.59
C MET A 1 11.44 -5.44 26.71
N ALA A 2 11.30 -5.08 25.43
CA ALA A 2 12.42 -4.80 24.52
C ALA A 2 13.42 -3.73 25.04
N LYS A 3 12.95 -2.58 25.55
CA LYS A 3 13.83 -1.55 26.14
C LYS A 3 14.63 -2.07 27.33
N ASN A 4 14.04 -2.92 28.18
CA ASN A 4 14.73 -3.53 29.33
C ASN A 4 15.79 -4.55 28.90
N ALA A 5 15.66 -5.10 27.69
CA ALA A 5 16.65 -5.97 27.07
C ALA A 5 17.74 -5.19 26.29
N GLY A 6 17.76 -3.86 26.38
CA GLY A 6 18.75 -3.02 25.69
C GLY A 6 18.48 -2.80 24.21
N LEU A 7 17.31 -3.18 23.69
CA LEU A 7 16.96 -2.97 22.29
C LEU A 7 16.49 -1.54 22.03
N ALA A 8 16.95 -0.96 20.92
CA ALA A 8 16.50 0.33 20.48
C ALA A 8 15.01 0.27 20.03
N CYS A 9 14.21 1.22 20.51
CA CYS A 9 12.79 1.32 20.17
C CYS A 9 12.46 2.69 19.64
N GLY A 10 11.49 2.76 18.74
CA GLY A 10 10.98 4.02 18.20
C GLY A 10 10.27 4.89 19.25
N PRO A 11 10.07 6.18 18.98
CA PRO A 11 9.45 7.11 19.93
C PRO A 11 8.01 6.73 20.28
N ARG A 12 7.28 6.13 19.35
CA ARG A 12 5.92 5.63 19.55
C ARG A 12 5.87 4.13 19.87
N GLY A 13 7.01 3.50 20.12
CA GLY A 13 7.15 2.06 20.36
C GLY A 13 7.76 1.33 19.16
N GLY A 14 7.72 -0.02 19.23
CA GLY A 14 8.31 -0.92 18.23
C GLY A 14 9.84 -0.99 18.30
N VAL A 15 10.36 -2.19 18.08
CA VAL A 15 11.80 -2.47 18.05
C VAL A 15 12.36 -2.03 16.71
N ILE A 16 13.37 -1.16 16.72
CA ILE A 16 13.95 -0.63 15.46
C ILE A 16 14.74 -1.75 14.76
N VAL A 17 14.40 -1.97 13.49
CA VAL A 17 15.03 -2.97 12.61
C VAL A 17 15.50 -2.35 11.31
N GLY A 18 16.49 -2.99 10.69
CA GLY A 18 16.93 -2.71 9.32
C GLY A 18 16.04 -3.38 8.27
N ASP A 19 16.45 -3.27 7.00
CA ASP A 19 15.73 -3.86 5.85
C ASP A 19 15.76 -5.39 5.87
N ASP A 20 16.71 -5.98 6.57
CA ASP A 20 16.85 -7.41 6.84
C ASP A 20 16.07 -7.88 8.08
N LEU A 21 15.32 -6.98 8.72
CA LEU A 21 14.54 -7.19 9.94
C LEU A 21 15.39 -7.49 11.19
N GLN A 22 16.72 -7.33 11.11
CA GLN A 22 17.61 -7.45 12.24
C GLN A 22 17.63 -6.15 13.05
N THR A 23 17.74 -6.26 14.35
CA THR A 23 18.00 -5.13 15.24
C THR A 23 19.49 -4.73 15.19
N LYS A 24 19.88 -3.65 15.89
CA LYS A 24 21.30 -3.33 16.07
C LYS A 24 22.07 -4.37 16.90
N VAL A 25 21.37 -5.25 17.60
CA VAL A 25 21.98 -6.35 18.34
C VAL A 25 21.99 -7.57 17.43
N LYS A 26 23.18 -8.10 17.18
CA LYS A 26 23.38 -9.25 16.32
C LYS A 26 22.51 -10.42 16.73
N ASP A 27 21.95 -11.15 15.74
CA ASP A 27 21.12 -12.34 15.88
C ASP A 27 19.80 -12.12 16.65
N ILE A 28 19.37 -10.85 16.79
CA ILE A 28 18.05 -10.48 17.29
C ILE A 28 17.25 -9.77 16.18
N TYR A 29 16.06 -10.30 15.92
CA TYR A 29 15.15 -9.83 14.87
C TYR A 29 13.82 -9.42 15.47
N ALA A 30 13.08 -8.55 14.79
CA ALA A 30 11.68 -8.25 15.10
C ALA A 30 10.86 -8.18 13.83
N ILE A 31 9.65 -8.76 13.86
CA ILE A 31 8.71 -8.81 12.75
C ILE A 31 7.29 -8.49 13.22
N GLY A 32 6.40 -8.15 12.30
CA GLY A 32 5.02 -7.81 12.61
C GLY A 32 4.88 -6.47 13.33
N GLU A 33 3.80 -6.27 14.04
CA GLU A 33 3.44 -4.99 14.66
C GLU A 33 4.44 -4.49 15.71
N CYS A 34 5.21 -5.37 16.31
CA CYS A 34 6.25 -4.99 17.28
C CYS A 34 7.55 -4.48 16.62
N ALA A 35 7.71 -4.64 15.31
CA ALA A 35 8.85 -4.11 14.56
C ALA A 35 8.61 -2.65 14.17
N ASN A 36 9.66 -1.83 14.28
CA ASN A 36 9.69 -0.46 13.78
C ASN A 36 10.68 -0.41 12.61
N TRP A 37 10.16 -0.44 11.40
CA TRP A 37 10.92 -0.29 10.16
C TRP A 37 10.62 1.06 9.51
N GLY A 38 11.65 1.79 9.09
CA GLY A 38 11.47 3.11 8.48
C GLY A 38 10.78 4.15 9.37
N GLY A 39 10.83 3.98 10.70
CA GLY A 39 10.16 4.87 11.66
C GLY A 39 8.68 4.53 11.92
N MET A 40 8.15 3.45 11.34
CA MET A 40 6.75 3.07 11.43
C MET A 40 6.56 1.61 11.89
N CYS A 41 5.49 1.36 12.65
CA CYS A 41 5.01 0.03 13.00
C CYS A 41 3.79 -0.30 12.14
N TYR A 42 3.74 -1.51 11.61
CA TYR A 42 2.72 -1.95 10.66
C TYR A 42 1.74 -2.91 11.34
N GLY A 43 0.59 -2.38 11.78
CA GLY A 43 -0.44 -3.14 12.50
C GLY A 43 -1.39 -3.93 11.59
N LEU A 44 -0.93 -4.40 10.43
CA LEU A 44 -1.72 -5.20 9.50
C LEU A 44 -1.09 -6.59 9.31
N TYR A 45 -1.96 -7.57 9.01
CA TYR A 45 -1.53 -8.96 8.77
C TYR A 45 -0.57 -9.08 7.58
N GLY A 46 -0.88 -8.43 6.45
CA GLY A 46 -0.09 -8.50 5.22
C GLY A 46 1.38 -8.13 5.42
N PRO A 47 1.70 -6.92 5.92
CA PRO A 47 3.07 -6.53 6.25
C PRO A 47 3.77 -7.50 7.20
N GLY A 48 3.06 -8.00 8.23
CA GLY A 48 3.62 -8.97 9.18
C GLY A 48 3.99 -10.29 8.51
N LEU A 49 3.16 -10.77 7.59
CA LEU A 49 3.44 -11.98 6.81
C LEU A 49 4.63 -11.78 5.87
N GLU A 50 4.69 -10.65 5.16
CA GLU A 50 5.83 -10.31 4.30
C GLU A 50 7.15 -10.27 5.08
N MET A 51 7.15 -9.65 6.26
CA MET A 51 8.31 -9.66 7.16
C MET A 51 8.71 -11.09 7.56
N ALA A 52 7.73 -11.96 7.87
CA ALA A 52 8.00 -13.34 8.22
C ALA A 52 8.62 -14.14 7.07
N ASP A 53 8.11 -13.96 5.84
CA ASP A 53 8.63 -14.63 4.66
C ASP A 53 10.06 -14.17 4.32
N ILE A 54 10.34 -12.86 4.43
CA ILE A 54 11.68 -12.30 4.22
C ILE A 54 12.64 -12.86 5.26
N LEU A 55 12.28 -12.82 6.54
CA LEU A 55 13.14 -13.31 7.62
C LEU A 55 13.39 -14.80 7.51
N ALA A 56 12.35 -15.60 7.26
CA ALA A 56 12.49 -17.05 7.10
C ALA A 56 13.44 -17.37 5.94
N PHE A 57 13.26 -16.72 4.77
CA PHE A 57 14.16 -16.89 3.64
C PHE A 57 15.60 -16.51 3.99
N ASN A 58 15.82 -15.37 4.64
CA ASN A 58 17.16 -14.91 4.99
C ASN A 58 17.87 -15.83 6.00
N LEU A 59 17.13 -16.44 6.91
CA LEU A 59 17.70 -17.37 7.88
C LEU A 59 18.02 -18.75 7.29
N THR A 60 17.28 -19.18 6.26
CA THR A 60 17.43 -20.54 5.69
C THR A 60 18.22 -20.56 4.38
N GLU A 61 17.99 -19.58 3.50
CA GLU A 61 18.42 -19.61 2.11
C GLU A 61 19.54 -18.62 1.77
N ALA A 62 19.88 -17.67 2.66
CA ALA A 62 20.89 -16.65 2.37
C ALA A 62 22.33 -17.19 2.14
N LYS A 63 22.57 -18.45 2.46
CA LYS A 63 23.83 -19.13 2.11
C LYS A 63 23.93 -19.45 0.62
N PHE A 64 22.79 -19.59 -0.06
CA PHE A 64 22.71 -20.05 -1.45
C PHE A 64 22.17 -18.95 -2.38
N HIS A 65 21.49 -17.96 -1.82
CA HIS A 65 20.81 -16.88 -2.56
C HIS A 65 21.11 -15.53 -1.92
N SER A 66 20.98 -14.47 -2.70
CA SER A 66 21.08 -13.11 -2.18
C SER A 66 19.99 -12.85 -1.14
N PRO A 67 20.31 -12.23 0.02
CA PRO A 67 19.32 -11.88 1.03
C PRO A 67 18.21 -11.00 0.46
N ARG A 68 17.00 -11.19 0.97
CA ARG A 68 15.85 -10.33 0.67
C ARG A 68 15.81 -9.17 1.65
N SER A 69 15.32 -8.04 1.18
CA SER A 69 15.14 -6.83 1.97
C SER A 69 13.67 -6.43 1.98
N LEU A 70 13.19 -5.97 3.14
CA LEU A 70 11.90 -5.32 3.23
C LEU A 70 11.96 -3.99 2.47
N THR A 71 10.99 -3.76 1.62
CA THR A 71 10.80 -2.50 0.90
C THR A 71 9.52 -1.82 1.41
N ALA A 72 8.74 -1.15 0.59
CA ALA A 72 7.48 -0.54 1.03
C ALA A 72 6.40 -1.61 1.22
N PRO A 73 6.01 -1.99 2.46
CA PRO A 73 4.99 -3.00 2.70
C PRO A 73 3.64 -2.57 2.11
N ASP A 74 2.90 -3.56 1.58
CA ASP A 74 1.56 -3.32 1.07
C ASP A 74 0.58 -3.10 2.23
N MET A 75 0.10 -1.87 2.36
CA MET A 75 -0.88 -1.47 3.38
C MET A 75 -2.33 -1.62 2.92
N SER A 76 -2.55 -2.30 1.80
CA SER A 76 -3.91 -2.55 1.30
C SER A 76 -4.67 -3.47 2.26
N THR A 77 -5.91 -3.10 2.55
CA THR A 77 -6.76 -3.86 3.45
C THR A 77 -8.22 -3.76 3.04
N LYS A 78 -8.98 -4.82 3.33
CA LYS A 78 -10.44 -4.85 3.20
C LYS A 78 -11.02 -5.53 4.43
N LEU A 79 -11.92 -4.84 5.10
CA LEU A 79 -12.56 -5.34 6.30
C LEU A 79 -14.04 -4.93 6.35
N LYS A 80 -14.80 -5.57 7.22
CA LYS A 80 -16.16 -5.19 7.54
C LYS A 80 -16.21 -4.71 8.99
N LEU A 81 -16.45 -3.43 9.21
CA LEU A 81 -16.52 -2.80 10.53
C LEU A 81 -17.96 -2.43 10.85
N LEU A 82 -18.52 -2.98 11.93
CA LEU A 82 -19.91 -2.76 12.34
C LEU A 82 -20.94 -2.93 11.21
N GLY A 83 -20.71 -3.92 10.34
CA GLY A 83 -21.60 -4.18 9.20
C GLY A 83 -21.28 -3.38 7.93
N ILE A 84 -20.39 -2.36 8.02
CA ILE A 84 -20.01 -1.50 6.90
C ILE A 84 -18.70 -2.02 6.27
N GLY A 85 -18.68 -2.18 4.96
CA GLY A 85 -17.47 -2.50 4.23
C GLY A 85 -16.51 -1.30 4.21
N VAL A 86 -15.24 -1.53 4.53
CA VAL A 86 -14.18 -0.52 4.44
C VAL A 86 -12.99 -1.15 3.73
N ALA A 87 -12.41 -0.43 2.77
CA ALA A 87 -11.22 -0.90 2.08
C ALA A 87 -10.29 0.28 1.76
N SER A 88 -8.98 0.00 1.82
CA SER A 88 -7.94 0.85 1.26
C SER A 88 -7.02 0.00 0.38
N PHE A 89 -6.51 0.54 -0.70
CA PHE A 89 -5.68 -0.18 -1.65
C PHE A 89 -4.61 0.72 -2.24
N GLY A 90 -3.46 0.13 -2.55
CA GLY A 90 -2.30 0.85 -3.04
C GLY A 90 -1.89 1.97 -2.09
N ASP A 91 -1.47 3.09 -2.66
CA ASP A 91 -1.04 4.26 -1.90
C ASP A 91 -2.22 5.19 -1.57
N ALA A 92 -3.04 4.77 -0.61
CA ALA A 92 -4.30 5.43 -0.25
C ALA A 92 -4.14 6.85 0.33
N PHE A 93 -2.92 7.25 0.68
CA PHE A 93 -2.59 8.55 1.28
C PHE A 93 -1.55 9.34 0.48
N ALA A 94 -1.34 8.99 -0.79
CA ALA A 94 -0.37 9.66 -1.66
C ALA A 94 -0.57 11.17 -1.76
N ASP A 95 -1.79 11.64 -1.67
CA ASP A 95 -2.14 13.07 -1.68
C ASP A 95 -1.74 13.81 -0.39
N GLN A 96 -1.50 13.09 0.71
CA GLN A 96 -1.12 13.68 2.00
C GLN A 96 0.40 13.56 2.26
N PHE A 97 0.98 12.41 1.96
CA PHE A 97 2.36 12.09 2.31
C PHE A 97 3.31 12.01 1.12
N GLY A 98 2.80 12.27 -0.09
CA GLY A 98 3.48 12.02 -1.35
C GLY A 98 3.40 10.54 -1.76
N PRO A 99 3.41 10.27 -3.05
CA PRO A 99 3.28 8.92 -3.57
C PRO A 99 4.54 8.08 -3.31
N GLN A 100 4.35 6.80 -3.03
CA GLN A 100 5.46 5.84 -2.92
C GLN A 100 6.06 5.53 -4.29
N TRP A 101 5.22 5.57 -5.33
CA TRP A 101 5.62 5.34 -6.71
C TRP A 101 5.03 6.39 -7.66
N LEU A 102 5.85 6.83 -8.60
CA LEU A 102 5.45 7.64 -9.76
C LEU A 102 6.23 7.15 -11.00
N PRO A 103 5.64 7.24 -12.20
CA PRO A 103 6.38 6.98 -13.43
C PRO A 103 7.48 8.03 -13.65
N GLY A 104 8.69 7.59 -14.01
CA GLY A 104 9.82 8.46 -14.31
C GLY A 104 10.75 8.71 -13.13
N LYS A 105 11.49 9.83 -13.19
CA LYS A 105 12.49 10.19 -12.18
C LYS A 105 11.79 10.70 -10.90
N ARG A 106 12.29 10.27 -9.76
CA ARG A 106 11.83 10.78 -8.46
C ARG A 106 12.18 12.25 -8.28
N LEU A 107 11.26 12.97 -7.67
CA LEU A 107 11.37 14.39 -7.34
C LEU A 107 11.33 14.57 -5.82
N ASP A 108 11.40 15.82 -5.36
CA ASP A 108 11.13 16.14 -3.97
C ASP A 108 9.70 15.77 -3.58
N LYS A 109 9.50 15.25 -2.37
CA LYS A 109 8.19 14.76 -1.91
C LYS A 109 7.10 15.82 -1.92
N GLU A 110 7.43 17.07 -1.63
CA GLU A 110 6.44 18.15 -1.66
C GLU A 110 6.00 18.46 -3.11
N ILE A 111 6.92 18.35 -4.07
CA ILE A 111 6.59 18.45 -5.50
C ILE A 111 5.76 17.23 -5.91
N GLU A 112 6.14 16.02 -5.51
CA GLU A 112 5.43 14.79 -5.85
C GLU A 112 3.97 14.79 -5.38
N LYS A 113 3.66 15.37 -4.22
CA LYS A 113 2.28 15.55 -3.74
C LYS A 113 1.43 16.35 -4.73
N THR A 114 2.01 17.38 -5.35
CA THR A 114 1.30 18.21 -6.34
C THR A 114 0.98 17.48 -7.64
N LEU A 115 1.63 16.33 -7.86
CA LEU A 115 1.41 15.45 -9.01
C LEU A 115 0.32 14.40 -8.76
N VAL A 116 -0.30 14.39 -7.58
CA VAL A 116 -1.41 13.52 -7.23
C VAL A 116 -2.73 14.27 -7.37
N LYS A 117 -3.71 13.62 -7.99
CA LYS A 117 -5.08 14.10 -8.09
C LYS A 117 -6.03 13.10 -7.46
N ALA A 118 -6.95 13.59 -6.66
CA ALA A 118 -8.02 12.79 -6.08
C ALA A 118 -9.33 12.97 -6.87
N LEU A 119 -10.01 11.86 -7.11
CA LEU A 119 -11.40 11.83 -7.52
C LEU A 119 -12.21 11.18 -6.43
N SER A 120 -13.29 11.83 -5.98
CA SER A 120 -14.13 11.32 -4.89
C SER A 120 -15.58 11.23 -5.34
N PHE A 121 -16.23 10.15 -4.94
CA PHE A 121 -17.67 9.95 -5.06
C PHE A 121 -18.26 9.81 -3.66
N LYS A 122 -19.37 10.50 -3.41
CA LYS A 122 -20.10 10.44 -2.15
C LYS A 122 -21.58 10.31 -2.41
N ASP A 123 -22.17 9.24 -1.90
CA ASP A 123 -23.62 9.03 -1.86
C ASP A 123 -24.09 8.94 -0.40
N PRO A 124 -24.67 10.04 0.13
CA PRO A 124 -25.14 10.07 1.53
C PRO A 124 -26.38 9.23 1.76
N PHE A 125 -27.14 8.88 0.70
CA PHE A 125 -28.37 8.08 0.83
C PHE A 125 -28.07 6.60 1.00
N ASN A 126 -27.05 6.10 0.30
CA ASN A 126 -26.59 4.73 0.37
C ASN A 126 -25.36 4.54 1.27
N HIS A 127 -24.93 5.59 1.97
CA HIS A 127 -23.76 5.58 2.84
C HIS A 127 -22.47 5.12 2.13
N ILE A 128 -22.28 5.54 0.86
CA ILE A 128 -21.12 5.18 0.05
C ILE A 128 -20.16 6.35 -0.04
N TYR A 129 -18.89 6.06 0.17
CA TYR A 129 -17.78 6.96 -0.11
C TYR A 129 -16.67 6.22 -0.84
N LYS A 130 -16.20 6.77 -1.96
CA LYS A 130 -15.05 6.29 -2.71
C LYS A 130 -14.11 7.46 -2.97
N LYS A 131 -12.81 7.26 -2.76
CA LYS A 131 -11.76 8.22 -3.10
C LYS A 131 -10.65 7.45 -3.81
N TYR A 132 -10.36 7.81 -5.04
CA TYR A 132 -9.28 7.22 -5.83
C TYR A 132 -8.23 8.28 -6.13
N LEU A 133 -6.97 7.90 -6.04
CA LEU A 133 -5.82 8.76 -6.24
C LEU A 133 -5.11 8.39 -7.53
N PHE A 134 -4.85 9.39 -8.34
CA PHE A 134 -4.25 9.23 -9.67
C PHE A 134 -3.03 10.14 -9.80
N THR A 135 -2.17 9.82 -10.76
CA THR A 135 -1.21 10.81 -11.27
C THR A 135 -1.94 12.03 -11.84
N LYS A 136 -1.28 13.18 -11.88
CA LYS A 136 -1.87 14.46 -12.31
C LYS A 136 -2.50 14.40 -13.69
N ASP A 137 -1.95 13.58 -14.59
CA ASP A 137 -2.45 13.34 -15.94
C ASP A 137 -3.57 12.30 -16.03
N GLY A 138 -3.93 11.68 -14.90
CA GLY A 138 -4.98 10.68 -14.81
C GLY A 138 -4.61 9.30 -15.38
N LYS A 139 -3.37 9.10 -15.82
CA LYS A 139 -2.97 7.87 -16.50
C LYS A 139 -2.74 6.68 -15.58
N TYR A 140 -2.36 6.90 -14.33
CA TYR A 140 -2.04 5.82 -13.40
C TYR A 140 -2.87 5.93 -12.13
N LEU A 141 -3.42 4.80 -11.71
CA LEU A 141 -4.07 4.66 -10.40
C LEU A 141 -2.99 4.39 -9.35
N LEU A 142 -2.88 5.28 -8.37
CA LEU A 142 -1.91 5.17 -7.27
C LEU A 142 -2.48 4.39 -6.09
N GLY A 143 -3.72 4.65 -5.75
CA GLY A 143 -4.39 4.01 -4.64
C GLY A 143 -5.76 4.61 -4.37
N GLY A 144 -6.36 4.23 -3.25
CA GLY A 144 -7.64 4.78 -2.86
C GLY A 144 -8.25 4.14 -1.63
N MET A 145 -9.43 4.62 -1.28
CA MET A 145 -10.23 4.10 -0.18
C MET A 145 -11.71 4.05 -0.54
N MET A 146 -12.40 3.10 0.07
CA MET A 146 -13.83 2.87 -0.13
C MET A 146 -14.50 2.60 1.22
N VAL A 147 -15.71 3.13 1.39
CA VAL A 147 -16.59 2.88 2.55
C VAL A 147 -17.97 2.59 2.00
N GLY A 148 -18.67 1.62 2.59
CA GLY A 148 -19.97 1.12 2.16
C GLY A 148 -19.82 0.07 1.04
N ASP A 149 -19.76 0.50 -0.20
CA ASP A 149 -19.51 -0.39 -1.34
C ASP A 149 -18.00 -0.56 -1.58
N THR A 150 -17.52 -1.78 -1.36
CA THR A 150 -16.11 -2.18 -1.54
C THR A 150 -15.93 -3.26 -2.61
N ASN A 151 -16.91 -3.43 -3.51
CA ASN A 151 -16.89 -4.52 -4.51
C ASN A 151 -15.72 -4.36 -5.50
N ASP A 152 -15.41 -3.13 -5.89
CA ASP A 152 -14.32 -2.85 -6.83
C ASP A 152 -12.91 -3.13 -6.28
N TYR A 153 -12.75 -3.42 -4.99
CA TYR A 153 -11.44 -3.64 -4.36
C TYR A 153 -10.60 -4.69 -5.08
N VAL A 154 -11.21 -5.83 -5.42
CA VAL A 154 -10.52 -6.96 -6.07
C VAL A 154 -9.98 -6.57 -7.44
N LYS A 155 -10.67 -5.68 -8.16
CA LYS A 155 -10.26 -5.15 -9.46
C LYS A 155 -9.19 -4.06 -9.33
N LEU A 156 -9.37 -3.14 -8.37
CA LEU A 156 -8.52 -1.94 -8.24
C LEU A 156 -7.14 -2.24 -7.65
N LEU A 157 -7.05 -3.17 -6.70
CA LEU A 157 -5.78 -3.53 -6.07
C LEU A 157 -4.71 -4.02 -7.05
N PRO A 158 -4.99 -4.97 -7.97
CA PRO A 158 -4.01 -5.36 -8.99
C PRO A 158 -3.64 -4.21 -9.93
N MET A 159 -4.56 -3.29 -10.23
CA MET A 159 -4.27 -2.15 -11.10
C MET A 159 -3.20 -1.23 -10.48
N THR A 160 -3.25 -0.98 -9.16
CA THR A 160 -2.22 -0.18 -8.48
C THR A 160 -0.85 -0.89 -8.48
N LYS A 161 -0.84 -2.22 -8.29
CA LYS A 161 0.40 -3.01 -8.24
C LYS A 161 1.04 -3.20 -9.61
N SER A 162 0.26 -3.14 -10.68
CA SER A 162 0.79 -3.35 -12.05
C SER A 162 1.66 -2.21 -12.54
N HIS A 163 1.48 -1.01 -11.99
CA HIS A 163 2.11 0.24 -12.46
C HIS A 163 1.92 0.47 -13.97
N LYS A 164 0.80 -0.01 -14.53
CA LYS A 164 0.46 0.16 -15.94
C LYS A 164 -0.49 1.36 -16.12
N PRO A 165 -0.41 2.05 -17.25
CA PRO A 165 -1.39 3.08 -17.59
C PRO A 165 -2.80 2.51 -17.63
N LEU A 166 -3.77 3.31 -17.19
CA LEU A 166 -5.19 2.99 -17.34
C LEU A 166 -5.59 3.11 -18.81
N GLY A 167 -6.38 2.14 -19.31
CA GLY A 167 -7.00 2.21 -20.64
C GLY A 167 -8.28 3.05 -20.67
N ILE A 168 -8.69 3.60 -19.52
CA ILE A 168 -9.92 4.36 -19.32
C ILE A 168 -9.63 5.63 -18.51
N THR A 169 -10.54 6.58 -18.54
CA THR A 169 -10.42 7.80 -17.73
C THR A 169 -10.69 7.53 -16.23
N PRO A 170 -10.19 8.38 -15.34
CA PRO A 170 -10.52 8.31 -13.91
C PRO A 170 -12.02 8.32 -13.61
N ALA A 171 -12.80 9.08 -14.37
CA ALA A 171 -14.26 9.15 -14.21
C ALA A 171 -14.94 7.82 -14.60
N GLU A 172 -14.57 7.23 -15.72
CA GLU A 172 -15.07 5.92 -16.15
C GLU A 172 -14.74 4.83 -15.16
N LEU A 173 -13.51 4.84 -14.60
CA LEU A 173 -13.13 3.90 -13.54
C LEU A 173 -14.00 4.07 -12.29
N MET A 174 -14.31 5.32 -11.90
CA MET A 174 -15.13 5.62 -10.72
C MET A 174 -16.56 5.11 -10.85
N ILE A 175 -17.16 5.18 -12.06
CA ILE A 175 -18.53 4.71 -12.33
C ILE A 175 -18.59 3.22 -12.70
N GLY A 176 -17.46 2.51 -12.67
CA GLY A 176 -17.41 1.06 -12.89
C GLY A 176 -17.31 0.61 -14.34
N LYS A 177 -17.08 1.49 -15.32
CA LYS A 177 -16.77 1.06 -16.69
C LYS A 177 -15.47 0.24 -16.71
N GLN A 178 -15.45 -0.81 -17.52
CA GLN A 178 -14.25 -1.61 -17.77
C GLN A 178 -13.55 -1.07 -19.02
N GLY A 179 -12.25 -0.82 -18.94
CA GLY A 179 -11.46 -0.61 -20.16
C GLY A 179 -11.31 -1.95 -20.89
N GLY A 180 -11.83 -2.04 -22.12
CA GLY A 180 -11.62 -3.22 -22.93
C GLY A 180 -12.80 -3.79 -23.74
N ASP A 181 -13.91 -3.06 -23.90
CA ASP A 181 -15.01 -3.50 -24.78
C ASP A 181 -15.18 -2.60 -26.01
N GLU A 182 -14.07 -2.28 -26.70
CA GLU A 182 -14.15 -1.58 -28.00
C GLU A 182 -13.92 -2.48 -29.23
N ASP A 183 -13.93 -3.82 -29.09
CA ASP A 183 -13.77 -4.72 -30.23
C ASP A 183 -14.82 -5.85 -30.30
N ALA A 184 -16.10 -5.51 -30.22
CA ALA A 184 -17.18 -6.50 -30.37
C ALA A 184 -18.43 -6.02 -31.13
N ASP A 185 -18.31 -4.99 -31.98
CA ASP A 185 -19.40 -4.66 -32.93
C ASP A 185 -18.82 -4.30 -34.29
N ASP A 186 -18.28 -5.29 -35.01
CA ASP A 186 -18.16 -5.30 -36.45
C ASP A 186 -18.03 -6.77 -36.95
N LEU A 187 -19.18 -7.44 -37.03
CA LEU A 187 -19.42 -8.57 -37.97
C LEU A 187 -20.90 -8.66 -38.30
#